data_baf73eb3f24434b99a642c30cd3218c0
#
_entry.id   baf73eb3f24434b99a642c30cd3218c0
#
_cell.length_a   1.000
_cell.length_b   1.000
_cell.length_c   1.000
_cell.angle_alpha   90.00
_cell.angle_beta   90.00
_cell.angle_gamma   90.00
#
_symmetry.space_group_name_H-M   'P 1'
#
loop_
_entity.id
_entity.type
_entity.pdbx_description
1 polymer ?
#
loop_
_entity_poly.entity_id
_entity_poly.type
_entity_poly.pdbx_seq_one_letter_code
_entity_poly.pdbx_strand_id
1 'polypeptide(L)'
;MRHLLYYMFRSINNCDWIFYRHLMRKSKYNMFFILSNLEQQFFQEFCDEVISLDSAIRFAGIADEDGKILAVSERKGLKPLLTPEERAQYAITAATRQYTRLRWEYLLGKIYYASSHYEKLLRATIPITNDSSRLSYVLLLSFDVDTENFHQIIMEKIIPLVRKNTARLLKEAEP
;
A
#
# COMPACT_ATOMS: atom_id res chain seq x y z
N MET A 1 37.59 18.50 3.79
CA MET A 1 36.26 19.12 3.64
C MET A 1 35.54 19.46 4.96
N ARG A 2 35.92 18.90 6.13
CA ARG A 2 35.34 19.21 7.46
C ARG A 2 35.83 20.53 8.08
N HIS A 3 37.01 21.04 7.74
CA HIS A 3 37.57 22.26 8.31
C HIS A 3 37.06 23.57 7.68
N LEU A 4 36.56 23.57 6.45
CA LEU A 4 36.00 24.77 5.80
C LEU A 4 34.62 25.15 6.32
N LEU A 5 33.80 24.16 6.76
CA LEU A 5 32.49 24.43 7.36
C LEU A 5 32.58 25.08 8.74
N TYR A 6 33.64 24.82 9.50
CA TYR A 6 33.83 25.39 10.86
C TYR A 6 34.13 26.91 10.86
N TYR A 7 34.77 27.42 9.80
CA TYR A 7 35.09 28.87 9.68
C TYR A 7 33.93 29.70 9.12
N MET A 8 33.01 29.13 8.36
CA MET A 8 31.82 29.84 7.88
C MET A 8 30.79 30.10 8.99
N PHE A 9 30.81 29.32 10.07
CA PHE A 9 29.82 29.42 11.16
C PHE A 9 30.11 30.52 12.22
N ARG A 10 31.22 31.22 12.13
CA ARG A 10 31.62 32.21 13.14
C ARG A 10 31.15 33.64 12.88
N SER A 11 30.51 33.93 11.76
CA SER A 11 30.06 35.25 11.35
C SER A 11 28.58 35.43 11.10
N ILE A 12 27.74 34.47 11.54
CA ILE A 12 26.31 34.59 11.36
C ILE A 12 25.68 35.17 12.62
N ASN A 13 25.08 36.36 12.50
CA ASN A 13 24.33 37.03 13.58
C ASN A 13 23.10 36.18 13.98
N ASN A 14 22.66 36.24 15.24
CA ASN A 14 21.53 35.44 15.78
C ASN A 14 20.25 35.51 14.95
N CYS A 15 20.01 36.58 14.18
CA CYS A 15 18.86 36.73 13.28
C CYS A 15 18.96 35.83 12.07
N ASP A 16 20.14 35.61 11.51
CA ASP A 16 20.33 34.75 10.32
C ASP A 16 20.17 33.29 10.68
N TRP A 17 20.49 32.89 11.92
CA TRP A 17 20.27 31.54 12.41
C TRP A 17 18.78 31.18 12.53
N ILE A 18 17.94 32.11 12.98
CA ILE A 18 16.49 31.93 13.10
C ILE A 18 15.88 31.84 11.70
N PHE A 19 16.31 32.69 10.75
CA PHE A 19 15.87 32.71 9.39
C PHE A 19 16.26 31.40 8.64
N TYR A 20 17.53 30.95 8.78
CA TYR A 20 18.02 29.70 8.22
C TYR A 20 17.26 28.47 8.78
N ARG A 21 17.03 28.45 10.10
CA ARG A 21 16.23 27.39 10.75
C ARG A 21 14.78 27.38 10.28
N HIS A 22 14.20 28.54 10.00
CA HIS A 22 12.84 28.65 9.45
C HIS A 22 12.77 28.20 7.98
N LEU A 23 13.77 28.54 7.17
CA LEU A 23 13.90 28.12 5.77
C LEU A 23 14.09 26.61 5.66
N MET A 24 14.96 26.03 6.49
CA MET A 24 15.20 24.59 6.54
C MET A 24 13.99 23.80 7.04
N ARG A 25 13.23 24.34 8.00
CA ARG A 25 11.93 23.77 8.38
C ARG A 25 10.94 23.77 7.22
N LYS A 26 10.74 24.90 6.54
CA LYS A 26 9.85 24.98 5.37
C LYS A 26 10.27 24.03 4.25
N SER A 27 11.55 23.93 3.95
CA SER A 27 12.10 23.00 2.95
C SER A 27 11.83 21.54 3.33
N LYS A 28 12.01 21.19 4.60
CA LYS A 28 11.76 19.83 5.11
C LYS A 28 10.25 19.48 5.08
N TYR A 29 9.38 20.42 5.43
CA TYR A 29 7.93 20.23 5.33
C TYR A 29 7.45 20.11 3.88
N ASN A 30 8.00 20.94 2.98
CA ASN A 30 7.65 20.84 1.55
C ASN A 30 8.13 19.52 0.94
N MET A 31 9.32 19.05 1.29
CA MET A 31 9.83 17.76 0.80
C MET A 31 9.02 16.59 1.34
N PHE A 32 8.64 16.61 2.61
CA PHE A 32 7.79 15.59 3.23
C PHE A 32 6.40 15.56 2.56
N PHE A 33 5.80 16.73 2.31
CA PHE A 33 4.51 16.85 1.64
C PHE A 33 4.56 16.35 0.18
N ILE A 34 5.64 16.63 -0.55
CA ILE A 34 5.84 16.13 -1.91
C ILE A 34 5.99 14.61 -1.91
N LEU A 35 6.77 14.05 -1.00
CA LEU A 35 6.97 12.61 -0.88
C LEU A 35 5.65 11.90 -0.57
N SER A 36 4.87 12.38 0.41
CA SER A 36 3.58 11.78 0.76
C SER A 36 2.57 11.82 -0.40
N ASN A 37 2.58 12.87 -1.22
CA ASN A 37 1.74 12.94 -2.42
C ASN A 37 2.18 11.95 -3.51
N LEU A 38 3.50 11.77 -3.71
CA LEU A 38 4.04 10.80 -4.66
C LEU A 38 3.72 9.36 -4.25
N GLU A 39 3.82 9.05 -2.95
CA GLU A 39 3.43 7.76 -2.39
C GLU A 39 1.94 7.47 -2.61
N GLN A 40 1.08 8.43 -2.28
CA GLN A 40 -0.36 8.28 -2.45
C GLN A 40 -0.74 8.12 -3.94
N GLN A 41 -0.07 8.85 -4.82
CA GLN A 41 -0.27 8.71 -6.26
C GLN A 41 0.14 7.32 -6.75
N PHE A 42 1.26 6.78 -6.28
CA PHE A 42 1.70 5.45 -6.64
C PHE A 42 0.72 4.35 -6.22
N PHE A 43 0.21 4.40 -4.98
CA PHE A 43 -0.78 3.43 -4.53
C PHE A 43 -2.08 3.51 -5.34
N GLN A 44 -2.49 4.72 -5.74
CA GLN A 44 -3.67 4.90 -6.58
C GLN A 44 -3.44 4.30 -7.98
N GLU A 45 -2.33 4.63 -8.64
CA GLU A 45 -1.95 4.08 -9.95
C GLU A 45 -1.86 2.55 -9.91
N PHE A 46 -1.31 1.98 -8.84
CA PHE A 46 -1.24 0.53 -8.65
C PHE A 46 -2.64 -0.11 -8.53
N CYS A 47 -3.56 0.47 -7.75
CA CYS A 47 -4.93 -0.01 -7.66
C CYS A 47 -5.67 0.09 -9.00
N ASP A 48 -5.46 1.18 -9.76
CA ASP A 48 -6.05 1.38 -11.08
C ASP A 48 -5.51 0.35 -12.10
N GLU A 49 -4.20 0.05 -12.04
CA GLU A 49 -3.61 -1.01 -12.86
C GLU A 49 -4.22 -2.37 -12.53
N VAL A 50 -4.39 -2.71 -11.25
CA VAL A 50 -5.03 -3.97 -10.81
C VAL A 50 -6.45 -4.09 -11.35
N ILE A 51 -7.28 -3.05 -11.25
CA ILE A 51 -8.66 -3.05 -11.78
C ILE A 51 -8.68 -3.28 -13.29
N SER A 52 -7.69 -2.75 -14.02
CA SER A 52 -7.62 -2.86 -15.47
C SER A 52 -7.23 -4.25 -15.99
N LEU A 53 -6.71 -5.14 -15.13
CA LEU A 53 -6.23 -6.46 -15.52
C LEU A 53 -7.35 -7.39 -15.99
N ASP A 54 -8.55 -7.25 -15.42
CA ASP A 54 -9.69 -8.11 -15.79
C ASP A 54 -11.03 -7.44 -15.45
N SER A 55 -12.00 -7.60 -16.34
CA SER A 55 -13.35 -7.05 -16.16
C SER A 55 -14.13 -7.66 -14.99
N ALA A 56 -13.75 -8.85 -14.52
CA ALA A 56 -14.35 -9.49 -13.36
C ALA A 56 -13.94 -8.85 -12.02
N ILE A 57 -12.85 -8.06 -12.01
CA ILE A 57 -12.39 -7.35 -10.81
C ILE A 57 -13.32 -6.17 -10.55
N ARG A 58 -13.97 -6.15 -9.39
CA ARG A 58 -14.90 -5.10 -8.96
C ARG A 58 -14.22 -3.99 -8.18
N PHE A 59 -13.24 -4.38 -7.36
CA PHE A 59 -12.57 -3.52 -6.39
C PHE A 59 -11.13 -3.99 -6.19
N ALA A 60 -10.22 -3.04 -6.14
CA ALA A 60 -8.86 -3.20 -5.65
C ALA A 60 -8.58 -2.10 -4.62
N GLY A 61 -8.00 -2.45 -3.49
CA GLY A 61 -7.59 -1.50 -2.47
C GLY A 61 -6.31 -1.99 -1.81
N ILE A 62 -5.44 -1.07 -1.45
CA ILE A 62 -4.24 -1.35 -0.68
C ILE A 62 -4.37 -0.75 0.71
N ALA A 63 -4.05 -1.54 1.72
CA ALA A 63 -4.02 -1.12 3.12
C ALA A 63 -2.65 -1.43 3.72
N ASP A 64 -2.22 -0.64 4.70
CA ASP A 64 -1.02 -0.91 5.49
C ASP A 64 -1.21 -2.10 6.46
N GLU A 65 -0.19 -2.39 7.22
CA GLU A 65 -0.18 -3.49 8.20
C GLU A 65 -1.24 -3.35 9.30
N ASP A 66 -1.66 -2.14 9.62
CA ASP A 66 -2.71 -1.85 10.62
C ASP A 66 -4.12 -1.86 10.00
N GLY A 67 -4.21 -2.00 8.67
CA GLY A 67 -5.46 -2.00 7.93
C GLY A 67 -5.97 -0.62 7.57
N LYS A 68 -5.15 0.44 7.67
CA LYS A 68 -5.47 1.76 7.14
C LYS A 68 -5.42 1.71 5.61
N ILE A 69 -6.52 2.05 4.97
CA ILE A 69 -6.61 2.09 3.50
C ILE A 69 -5.81 3.28 2.98
N LEU A 70 -4.87 3.01 2.06
CA LEU A 70 -4.00 3.99 1.41
C LEU A 70 -4.56 4.44 0.07
N ALA A 71 -5.08 3.52 -0.73
CA ALA A 71 -5.72 3.81 -2.00
C ALA A 71 -6.78 2.76 -2.35
N VAL A 72 -7.73 3.14 -3.18
CA VAL A 72 -8.77 2.24 -3.69
C VAL A 72 -9.10 2.58 -5.14
N SER A 73 -9.43 1.54 -5.91
CA SER A 73 -10.02 1.68 -7.24
C SER A 73 -11.21 0.74 -7.38
N GLU A 74 -12.24 1.19 -8.07
CA GLU A 74 -13.47 0.45 -8.29
C GLU A 74 -13.84 0.42 -9.77
N ARG A 75 -14.38 -0.70 -10.23
CA ARG A 75 -14.90 -0.79 -11.59
C ARG A 75 -16.02 0.23 -11.79
N LYS A 76 -15.95 0.98 -12.88
CA LYS A 76 -16.94 2.03 -13.20
C LYS A 76 -18.36 1.45 -13.31
N GLY A 77 -19.33 2.21 -12.82
CA GLY A 77 -20.75 1.86 -12.91
C GLY A 77 -21.26 0.88 -11.85
N LEU A 78 -20.41 0.43 -10.92
CA LEU A 78 -20.86 -0.41 -9.80
C LEU A 78 -21.40 0.41 -8.65
N LYS A 79 -22.48 -0.08 -8.02
CA LYS A 79 -22.92 0.41 -6.73
C LYS A 79 -22.08 -0.27 -5.66
N PRO A 80 -21.37 0.49 -4.79
CA PRO A 80 -20.62 -0.07 -3.68
C PRO A 80 -21.51 -0.90 -2.76
N LEU A 81 -21.02 -2.09 -2.35
CA LEU A 81 -21.74 -2.95 -1.39
C LEU A 81 -21.43 -2.60 0.06
N LEU A 82 -20.33 -1.88 0.30
CA LEU A 82 -19.89 -1.45 1.63
C LEU A 82 -19.81 0.06 1.67
N THR A 83 -20.21 0.65 2.80
CA THR A 83 -19.91 2.04 3.11
C THR A 83 -18.39 2.23 3.30
N PRO A 84 -17.87 3.47 3.29
CA PRO A 84 -16.47 3.74 3.61
C PRO A 84 -16.06 3.20 4.97
N GLU A 85 -16.91 3.31 6.00
CA GLU A 85 -16.68 2.84 7.37
C GLU A 85 -16.61 1.30 7.42
N GLU A 86 -17.55 0.62 6.77
CA GLU A 86 -17.54 -0.85 6.67
C GLU A 86 -16.33 -1.36 5.90
N ARG A 87 -15.88 -0.63 4.89
CA ARG A 87 -14.68 -0.92 4.12
C ARG A 87 -13.43 -0.80 4.98
N ALA A 88 -13.31 0.27 5.78
CA ALA A 88 -12.21 0.45 6.73
C ALA A 88 -12.19 -0.67 7.77
N GLN A 89 -13.33 -1.02 8.36
CA GLN A 89 -13.45 -2.12 9.31
C GLN A 89 -13.03 -3.47 8.67
N TYR A 90 -13.41 -3.68 7.41
CA TYR A 90 -12.99 -4.88 6.69
C TYR A 90 -11.48 -4.93 6.45
N ALA A 91 -10.84 -3.81 6.12
CA ALA A 91 -9.40 -3.73 5.89
C ALA A 91 -8.60 -4.07 7.16
N ILE A 92 -8.99 -3.56 8.32
CA ILE A 92 -8.42 -3.92 9.63
C ILE A 92 -8.54 -5.43 9.88
N THR A 93 -9.73 -6.00 9.64
CA THR A 93 -9.96 -7.44 9.79
C THR A 93 -9.09 -8.25 8.83
N ALA A 94 -8.92 -7.79 7.60
CA ALA A 94 -8.09 -8.46 6.58
C ALA A 94 -6.61 -8.47 6.98
N ALA A 95 -6.06 -7.33 7.42
CA ALA A 95 -4.69 -7.22 7.92
C ALA A 95 -4.44 -8.16 9.10
N THR A 96 -5.32 -8.14 10.12
CA THR A 96 -5.23 -9.04 11.28
C THR A 96 -5.22 -10.52 10.87
N ARG A 97 -6.08 -10.92 9.93
CA ARG A 97 -6.12 -12.30 9.42
C ARG A 97 -4.86 -12.67 8.65
N GLN A 98 -4.25 -11.74 7.92
CA GLN A 98 -2.98 -12.00 7.24
C GLN A 98 -1.85 -12.23 8.23
N TYR A 99 -1.73 -11.45 9.30
CA TYR A 99 -0.78 -11.73 10.37
C TYR A 99 -0.88 -13.17 10.89
N THR A 100 -2.11 -13.64 11.13
CA THR A 100 -2.34 -14.99 11.63
C THR A 100 -1.87 -16.04 10.61
N ARG A 101 -2.08 -15.81 9.31
CA ARG A 101 -1.68 -16.75 8.24
C ARG A 101 -0.18 -16.75 8.02
N LEU A 102 0.48 -15.60 8.03
CA LEU A 102 1.93 -15.48 7.85
C LEU A 102 2.72 -16.27 8.89
N ARG A 103 2.18 -16.45 10.11
CA ARG A 103 2.79 -17.26 11.17
C ARG A 103 2.95 -18.74 10.80
N TRP A 104 2.26 -19.22 9.77
CA TRP A 104 2.33 -20.60 9.31
C TRP A 104 3.27 -20.80 8.12
N GLU A 105 3.82 -19.73 7.54
CA GLU A 105 4.69 -19.82 6.37
C GLU A 105 5.95 -20.66 6.60
N TYR A 106 6.47 -20.70 7.82
CA TYR A 106 7.64 -21.52 8.17
C TYR A 106 7.39 -23.02 8.00
N LEU A 107 6.15 -23.45 8.06
CA LEU A 107 5.75 -24.85 7.93
C LEU A 107 5.12 -25.17 6.57
N LEU A 108 4.28 -24.25 6.08
CA LEU A 108 3.44 -24.47 4.89
C LEU A 108 4.01 -23.84 3.61
N GLY A 109 5.07 -23.03 3.74
CA GLY A 109 5.59 -22.22 2.64
C GLY A 109 4.83 -20.90 2.47
N LYS A 110 5.24 -20.10 1.49
CA LYS A 110 4.71 -18.75 1.24
C LYS A 110 3.22 -18.77 0.90
N ILE A 111 2.44 -17.91 1.57
CA ILE A 111 1.06 -17.68 1.21
C ILE A 111 0.98 -16.70 0.03
N TYR A 112 0.30 -17.09 -1.03
CA TYR A 112 0.08 -16.21 -2.19
C TYR A 112 -1.14 -15.33 -1.99
N TYR A 113 -2.25 -15.91 -1.58
CA TYR A 113 -3.48 -15.17 -1.28
C TYR A 113 -4.41 -16.00 -0.39
N ALA A 114 -5.40 -15.34 0.19
CA ALA A 114 -6.52 -15.99 0.85
C ALA A 114 -7.83 -15.51 0.24
N SER A 115 -8.80 -16.41 0.05
CA SER A 115 -10.11 -16.08 -0.53
C SER A 115 -11.27 -16.34 0.42
N SER A 116 -12.37 -15.67 0.16
CA SER A 116 -13.67 -15.88 0.80
C SER A 116 -14.78 -15.75 -0.24
N HIS A 117 -15.68 -16.70 -0.27
CA HIS A 117 -16.82 -16.74 -1.17
C HIS A 117 -18.08 -16.33 -0.41
N TYR A 118 -18.71 -15.26 -0.87
CA TYR A 118 -19.98 -14.76 -0.36
C TYR A 118 -21.05 -14.95 -1.43
N GLU A 119 -22.31 -14.92 -1.06
CA GLU A 119 -23.43 -15.01 -2.02
C GLU A 119 -23.43 -13.90 -3.09
N LYS A 120 -22.88 -12.74 -2.77
CA LYS A 120 -22.92 -11.55 -3.63
C LYS A 120 -21.62 -11.24 -4.34
N LEU A 121 -20.49 -11.80 -3.89
CA LEU A 121 -19.16 -11.54 -4.45
C LEU A 121 -18.10 -12.53 -3.95
N LEU A 122 -17.00 -12.63 -4.70
CA LEU A 122 -15.78 -13.28 -4.24
C LEU A 122 -14.81 -12.23 -3.71
N ARG A 123 -14.05 -12.58 -2.67
CA ARG A 123 -12.98 -11.74 -2.13
C ARG A 123 -11.65 -12.46 -2.08
N ALA A 124 -10.58 -11.71 -2.30
CA ALA A 124 -9.24 -12.18 -2.03
C ALA A 124 -8.44 -11.11 -1.28
N THR A 125 -7.45 -11.57 -0.53
CA THR A 125 -6.45 -10.74 0.12
C THR A 125 -5.06 -11.30 -0.17
N ILE A 126 -4.15 -10.44 -0.65
CA ILE A 126 -2.77 -10.81 -0.97
C ILE A 126 -1.86 -10.07 0.00
N PRO A 127 -1.06 -10.78 0.84
CA PRO A 127 -0.09 -10.14 1.69
C PRO A 127 1.11 -9.67 0.86
N ILE A 128 1.58 -8.46 1.16
CA ILE A 128 2.83 -7.91 0.64
C ILE A 128 3.78 -7.81 1.82
N THR A 129 4.81 -8.65 1.81
CA THR A 129 5.75 -8.81 2.91
C THR A 129 7.15 -8.38 2.51
N ASN A 130 7.92 -7.87 3.47
CA ASN A 130 9.35 -7.64 3.31
C ASN A 130 10.15 -8.96 3.35
N ASP A 131 11.47 -8.87 3.20
CA ASP A 131 12.38 -10.02 3.18
C ASP A 131 12.35 -10.84 4.49
N SER A 132 11.97 -10.21 5.61
CA SER A 132 11.79 -10.86 6.92
C SER A 132 10.41 -11.50 7.09
N SER A 133 9.61 -11.61 6.03
CA SER A 133 8.21 -12.10 6.05
C SER A 133 7.28 -11.28 6.96
N ARG A 134 7.66 -10.04 7.28
CA ARG A 134 6.79 -9.11 8.00
C ARG A 134 5.80 -8.48 7.01
N LEU A 135 4.54 -8.42 7.41
CA LEU A 135 3.50 -7.76 6.64
C LEU A 135 3.80 -6.26 6.53
N SER A 136 3.82 -5.74 5.33
CA SER A 136 3.91 -4.29 5.06
C SER A 136 2.58 -3.76 4.53
N TYR A 137 1.97 -4.51 3.59
CA TYR A 137 0.67 -4.13 3.01
C TYR A 137 -0.21 -5.34 2.77
N VAL A 138 -1.50 -5.07 2.62
CA VAL A 138 -2.50 -6.04 2.17
C VAL A 138 -3.21 -5.49 0.95
N LEU A 139 -3.13 -6.20 -0.18
CA LEU A 139 -3.97 -5.91 -1.34
C LEU A 139 -5.33 -6.58 -1.14
N LEU A 140 -6.38 -5.78 -1.14
CA LEU A 140 -7.77 -6.16 -0.96
C LEU A 140 -8.46 -6.23 -2.32
N LEU A 141 -9.10 -7.34 -2.64
CA LEU A 141 -9.73 -7.56 -3.92
C LEU A 141 -11.18 -8.02 -3.74
N SER A 142 -12.04 -7.63 -4.67
CA SER A 142 -13.34 -8.28 -4.85
C SER A 142 -13.64 -8.51 -6.33
N PHE A 143 -14.40 -9.57 -6.62
CA PHE A 143 -14.74 -10.02 -7.96
C PHE A 143 -16.25 -10.28 -8.04
N ASP A 144 -16.77 -10.39 -9.26
CA ASP A 144 -18.12 -10.87 -9.48
C ASP A 144 -18.26 -12.30 -8.95
N VAL A 145 -19.43 -12.66 -8.43
CA VAL A 145 -19.68 -13.95 -7.78
C VAL A 145 -19.57 -15.13 -8.74
N ASP A 146 -19.85 -14.90 -10.01
CA ASP A 146 -19.84 -15.88 -11.11
C ASP A 146 -18.48 -15.97 -11.84
N THR A 147 -17.42 -15.41 -11.27
CA THR A 147 -16.08 -15.45 -11.87
C THR A 147 -15.50 -16.87 -11.77
N GLU A 148 -15.64 -17.67 -12.82
CA GLU A 148 -15.16 -19.06 -12.87
C GLU A 148 -13.62 -19.16 -12.83
N ASN A 149 -12.91 -18.25 -13.53
CA ASN A 149 -11.44 -18.22 -13.62
C ASN A 149 -10.76 -17.37 -12.53
N PHE A 150 -11.43 -17.17 -11.40
CA PHE A 150 -10.98 -16.36 -10.27
C PHE A 150 -9.53 -16.67 -9.82
N HIS A 151 -9.19 -17.96 -9.66
CA HIS A 151 -7.84 -18.38 -9.28
C HIS A 151 -6.79 -17.98 -10.32
N GLN A 152 -7.10 -18.19 -11.60
CA GLN A 152 -6.17 -17.85 -12.70
C GLN A 152 -5.93 -16.35 -12.78
N ILE A 153 -6.97 -15.53 -12.66
CA ILE A 153 -6.81 -14.06 -12.63
C ILE A 153 -5.82 -13.65 -11.53
N ILE A 154 -5.97 -14.21 -10.33
CA ILE A 154 -5.07 -13.89 -9.22
C ILE A 154 -3.65 -14.37 -9.53
N MET A 155 -3.47 -15.63 -9.89
CA MET A 155 -2.13 -16.22 -9.99
C MET A 155 -1.36 -15.78 -11.24
N GLU A 156 -2.04 -15.57 -12.37
CA GLU A 156 -1.41 -15.30 -13.66
C GLU A 156 -1.35 -13.80 -13.99
N LYS A 157 -2.24 -12.98 -13.42
CA LYS A 157 -2.28 -11.54 -13.70
C LYS A 157 -1.89 -10.71 -12.47
N ILE A 158 -2.53 -10.90 -11.32
CA ILE A 158 -2.37 -10.01 -10.17
C ILE A 158 -1.06 -10.31 -9.42
N ILE A 159 -0.74 -11.56 -9.12
CA ILE A 159 0.51 -11.91 -8.42
C ILE A 159 1.76 -11.46 -9.18
N PRO A 160 1.87 -11.65 -10.52
CA PRO A 160 2.99 -11.10 -11.28
C PRO A 160 3.10 -9.57 -11.20
N LEU A 161 1.97 -8.86 -11.23
CA LEU A 161 1.96 -7.40 -11.07
C LEU A 161 2.43 -6.97 -9.68
N VAL A 162 1.95 -7.63 -8.61
CA VAL A 162 2.42 -7.40 -7.24
C VAL A 162 3.92 -7.61 -7.15
N ARG A 163 4.45 -8.73 -7.67
CA ARG A 163 5.89 -9.04 -7.67
C ARG A 163 6.71 -7.99 -8.42
N LYS A 164 6.25 -7.55 -9.58
CA LYS A 164 6.90 -6.49 -10.38
C LYS A 164 7.05 -5.19 -9.58
N ASN A 165 6.06 -4.87 -8.76
CA ASN A 165 6.00 -3.63 -7.97
C ASN A 165 6.51 -3.78 -6.53
N THR A 166 6.86 -4.99 -6.06
CA THR A 166 7.23 -5.25 -4.66
C THR A 166 8.36 -4.36 -4.16
N ALA A 167 9.43 -4.18 -4.95
CA ALA A 167 10.56 -3.34 -4.55
C ALA A 167 10.16 -1.87 -4.34
N ARG A 168 9.21 -1.35 -5.11
CA ARG A 168 8.69 0.01 -4.95
C ARG A 168 7.73 0.09 -3.77
N LEU A 169 6.80 -0.87 -3.64
CA LEU A 169 5.88 -0.98 -2.51
C LEU A 169 6.64 -1.02 -1.17
N LEU A 170 7.73 -1.79 -1.08
CA LEU A 170 8.48 -1.92 0.17
C LEU A 170 9.34 -0.70 0.51
N LYS A 171 9.78 0.08 -0.48
CA LYS A 171 10.49 1.35 -0.23
C LYS A 171 9.60 2.39 0.45
N GLU A 172 8.31 2.38 0.13
CA GLU A 172 7.32 3.27 0.75
C GLU A 172 6.96 2.83 2.19
N ALA A 173 7.34 1.61 2.61
CA ALA A 173 7.09 1.07 3.95
C ALA A 173 8.23 1.34 4.95
N GLU A 174 9.38 1.85 4.50
CA GLU A 174 10.49 2.20 5.40
C GLU A 174 10.29 3.62 5.93
N PRO A 175 10.28 3.83 7.27
CA PRO A 175 10.08 5.13 7.90
C PRO A 175 11.26 6.09 7.76
#